data_22d181cff962c3af64ae17d13dca53e2
#
_entry.id   22d181cff962c3af64ae17d13dca53e2
#
_cell.length_a   1.000
_cell.length_b   1.000
_cell.length_c   1.000
_cell.angle_alpha   90.00
_cell.angle_beta   90.00
_cell.angle_gamma   90.00
#
_symmetry.space_group_name_H-M   'P 1'
#
loop_
_entity.id
_entity.type
_entity.pdbx_description
1 polymer ?
#
loop_
_entity_poly.entity_id
_entity_poly.type
_entity_poly.pdbx_seq_one_letter_code
_entity_poly.pdbx_strand_id
1 'polypeptide(L)'
;MKIKRPSICMKIKGISNLIHQELGTNRDTVHPGTMMQKMFLGYLEVHEDQPVFQKDLESAFHIRRSTATGILQIMVRDGLIVREPVEGDARLKRLVLTPIAIEQLAQMQQDILRVEQKATAGLTGEKLKTLYVLLDKVIENLTPGKEERTID
;
A
#
# COMPACT_ATOMS: atom_id res chain seq x y z
N MET A 1 7.73 -34.92 1.28
CA MET A 1 8.73 -34.51 0.27
C MET A 1 9.70 -33.53 0.92
N LYS A 2 10.95 -33.89 1.14
CA LYS A 2 11.96 -32.95 1.70
C LYS A 2 12.38 -31.99 0.60
N ILE A 3 12.00 -30.71 0.73
CA ILE A 3 12.46 -29.66 -0.17
C ILE A 3 13.96 -29.47 0.07
N LYS A 4 14.80 -29.99 -0.82
CA LYS A 4 16.28 -29.91 -0.75
C LYS A 4 16.82 -28.49 -1.06
N ARG A 5 15.99 -27.56 -1.53
CA ARG A 5 16.37 -26.16 -1.83
C ARG A 5 15.54 -25.23 -0.96
N PRO A 6 16.10 -24.11 -0.48
CA PRO A 6 15.31 -23.14 0.25
C PRO A 6 14.18 -22.64 -0.68
N SER A 7 12.95 -22.71 -0.19
CA SER A 7 11.77 -22.25 -0.93
C SER A 7 11.87 -20.74 -1.20
N ILE A 8 11.67 -20.33 -2.44
CA ILE A 8 11.62 -18.92 -2.81
C ILE A 8 10.51 -18.17 -2.03
N CYS A 9 9.37 -18.81 -1.81
CA CYS A 9 8.28 -18.25 -1.03
C CYS A 9 8.69 -17.96 0.41
N MET A 10 9.48 -18.85 1.03
CA MET A 10 10.01 -18.64 2.38
C MET A 10 11.02 -17.49 2.42
N LYS A 11 11.85 -17.36 1.39
CA LYS A 11 12.79 -16.22 1.28
C LYS A 11 12.04 -14.90 1.13
N ILE A 12 11.06 -14.85 0.23
CA ILE A 12 10.22 -13.64 0.02
C ILE A 12 9.50 -13.27 1.32
N LYS A 13 8.90 -14.24 2.02
CA LYS A 13 8.27 -14.00 3.31
C LYS A 13 9.25 -13.48 4.36
N GLY A 14 10.44 -14.05 4.43
CA GLY A 14 11.50 -13.59 5.33
C GLY A 14 11.92 -12.15 5.04
N ILE A 15 12.12 -11.80 3.76
CA ILE A 15 12.42 -10.44 3.31
C ILE A 15 11.28 -9.50 3.71
N SER A 16 10.03 -9.86 3.44
CA SER A 16 8.87 -9.07 3.82
C SER A 16 8.83 -8.78 5.33
N ASN A 17 9.10 -9.78 6.17
CA ASN A 17 9.15 -9.60 7.62
C ASN A 17 10.27 -8.65 8.05
N LEU A 18 11.47 -8.74 7.44
CA LEU A 18 12.58 -7.84 7.72
C LEU A 18 12.28 -6.41 7.30
N ILE A 19 11.66 -6.21 6.14
CA ILE A 19 11.22 -4.89 5.69
C ILE A 19 10.22 -4.29 6.69
N HIS A 20 9.23 -5.05 7.15
CA HIS A 20 8.28 -4.59 8.16
C HIS A 20 8.97 -4.22 9.47
N GLN A 21 9.97 -5.00 9.89
CA GLN A 21 10.75 -4.72 11.09
C GLN A 21 11.54 -3.40 10.95
N GLU A 22 12.21 -3.19 9.82
CA GLU A 22 12.99 -1.97 9.54
C GLU A 22 12.11 -0.71 9.43
N LEU A 23 10.88 -0.85 8.92
CA LEU A 23 9.90 0.23 8.84
C LEU A 23 9.20 0.51 10.19
N GLY A 24 9.55 -0.21 11.27
CA GLY A 24 8.91 -0.05 12.56
C GLY A 24 7.43 -0.43 12.58
N THR A 25 6.97 -1.21 11.59
CA THR A 25 5.58 -1.66 11.49
C THR A 25 5.28 -2.91 12.33
N ASN A 26 6.17 -3.29 13.24
CA ASN A 26 5.90 -4.28 14.27
C ASN A 26 4.76 -3.78 15.18
N ARG A 27 3.90 -4.70 15.60
CA ARG A 27 2.62 -4.50 16.30
C ARG A 27 2.62 -3.56 17.52
N ASP A 28 3.80 -3.11 17.96
CA ASP A 28 3.97 -2.35 19.20
C ASP A 28 4.41 -0.89 19.00
N THR A 29 4.56 -0.40 17.79
CA THR A 29 4.95 1.00 17.55
C THR A 29 3.75 1.90 17.34
N VAL A 30 3.76 2.98 18.06
CA VAL A 30 2.79 4.05 18.37
C VAL A 30 2.23 4.84 17.16
N HIS A 31 2.23 4.29 15.97
CA HIS A 31 1.49 4.87 14.84
C HIS A 31 0.37 3.92 14.42
N PRO A 32 -0.86 4.19 14.85
CA PRO A 32 -2.01 3.33 14.60
C PRO A 32 -2.52 3.51 13.17
N GLY A 33 -1.69 3.23 12.21
CA GLY A 33 -2.12 3.12 10.82
C GLY A 33 -1.92 1.69 10.36
N THR A 34 -3.01 0.97 10.11
CA THR A 34 -2.91 -0.32 9.42
C THR A 34 -2.22 -0.13 8.07
N MET A 35 -1.63 -1.19 7.50
CA MET A 35 -1.06 -1.13 6.15
C MET A 35 -2.06 -0.53 5.15
N MET A 36 -3.33 -0.85 5.30
CA MET A 36 -4.38 -0.33 4.42
C MET A 36 -4.58 1.19 4.55
N GLN A 37 -4.47 1.75 5.75
CA GLN A 37 -4.52 3.21 5.93
C GLN A 37 -3.34 3.90 5.23
N LYS A 38 -2.14 3.33 5.35
CA LYS A 38 -0.94 3.83 4.63
C LYS A 38 -1.13 3.77 3.12
N MET A 39 -1.71 2.68 2.61
CA MET A 39 -2.03 2.55 1.19
C MET A 39 -3.06 3.57 0.73
N PHE A 40 -4.08 3.86 1.54
CA PHE A 40 -5.08 4.90 1.25
C PHE A 40 -4.44 6.29 1.21
N LEU A 41 -3.57 6.61 2.17
CA LEU A 41 -2.85 7.88 2.17
C LEU A 41 -1.99 8.04 0.90
N GLY A 42 -1.22 7.02 0.54
CA GLY A 42 -0.41 7.03 -0.68
C GLY A 42 -1.24 7.15 -1.96
N TYR A 43 -2.41 6.50 -2.01
CA TYR A 43 -3.33 6.64 -3.14
C TYR A 43 -3.86 8.07 -3.27
N LEU A 44 -4.26 8.69 -2.16
CA LEU A 44 -4.73 10.07 -2.14
C LEU A 44 -3.64 11.06 -2.54
N GLU A 45 -2.39 10.83 -2.13
CA GLU A 45 -1.24 11.65 -2.50
C GLU A 45 -0.98 11.60 -4.01
N VAL A 46 -0.94 10.39 -4.59
CA VAL A 46 -0.68 10.21 -6.04
C VAL A 46 -1.79 10.81 -6.91
N HIS A 47 -3.01 10.94 -6.38
CA HIS A 47 -4.16 11.46 -7.11
C HIS A 47 -4.62 12.83 -6.59
N GLU A 48 -3.71 13.63 -6.03
CA GLU A 48 -4.04 14.94 -5.44
C GLU A 48 -4.59 15.96 -6.45
N ASP A 49 -4.29 15.77 -7.73
CA ASP A 49 -4.72 16.61 -8.85
C ASP A 49 -6.19 16.39 -9.26
N GLN A 50 -6.87 15.40 -8.70
CA GLN A 50 -8.26 15.07 -9.02
C GLN A 50 -9.06 14.68 -7.76
N PRO A 51 -10.39 14.88 -7.75
CA PRO A 51 -11.20 14.49 -6.61
C PRO A 51 -11.27 12.98 -6.46
N VAL A 52 -10.85 12.47 -5.29
CA VAL A 52 -10.92 11.05 -4.93
C VAL A 52 -12.09 10.81 -3.99
N PHE A 53 -12.84 9.76 -4.25
CA PHE A 53 -14.00 9.34 -3.47
C PHE A 53 -13.79 7.95 -2.86
N GLN A 54 -14.61 7.61 -1.88
CA GLN A 54 -14.56 6.27 -1.25
C GLN A 54 -14.66 5.13 -2.28
N LYS A 55 -15.52 5.26 -3.30
CA LYS A 55 -15.69 4.25 -4.36
C LYS A 55 -14.41 3.97 -5.15
N ASP A 56 -13.54 4.98 -5.28
CA ASP A 56 -12.28 4.84 -6.01
C ASP A 56 -11.31 3.97 -5.23
N LEU A 57 -11.27 4.13 -3.89
CA LEU A 57 -10.52 3.26 -3.00
C LEU A 57 -11.09 1.83 -2.96
N GLU A 58 -12.43 1.68 -2.93
CA GLU A 58 -13.07 0.37 -3.00
C GLU A 58 -12.64 -0.39 -4.27
N SER A 59 -12.60 0.30 -5.40
CA SER A 59 -12.19 -0.27 -6.70
C SER A 59 -10.69 -0.55 -6.76
N ALA A 60 -9.86 0.43 -6.37
CA ALA A 60 -8.40 0.32 -6.45
C ALA A 60 -7.84 -0.82 -5.58
N PHE A 61 -8.43 -1.03 -4.40
CA PHE A 61 -7.96 -2.02 -3.43
C PHE A 61 -8.82 -3.28 -3.38
N HIS A 62 -9.84 -3.42 -4.23
CA HIS A 62 -10.75 -4.58 -4.29
C HIS A 62 -11.36 -4.92 -2.93
N ILE A 63 -11.76 -3.91 -2.16
CA ILE A 63 -12.36 -4.07 -0.83
C ILE A 63 -13.85 -3.73 -0.84
N ARG A 64 -14.56 -4.29 0.14
CA ARG A 64 -15.99 -4.00 0.31
C ARG A 64 -16.20 -2.59 0.87
N ARG A 65 -17.34 -1.99 0.52
CA ARG A 65 -17.77 -0.68 1.00
C ARG A 65 -17.73 -0.56 2.53
N SER A 66 -18.16 -1.59 3.25
CA SER A 66 -18.15 -1.60 4.73
C SER A 66 -16.70 -1.51 5.28
N THR A 67 -15.76 -2.21 4.65
CA THR A 67 -14.34 -2.17 5.02
C THR A 67 -13.75 -0.79 4.77
N ALA A 68 -13.98 -0.21 3.57
CA ALA A 68 -13.53 1.14 3.26
C ALA A 68 -14.11 2.17 4.22
N THR A 69 -15.41 2.07 4.52
CA THR A 69 -16.09 2.97 5.47
C THR A 69 -15.44 2.93 6.85
N GLY A 70 -15.18 1.72 7.38
CA GLY A 70 -14.54 1.57 8.70
C GLY A 70 -13.15 2.18 8.76
N ILE A 71 -12.34 1.93 7.72
CA ILE A 71 -10.97 2.49 7.63
C ILE A 71 -11.03 4.01 7.55
N LEU A 72 -11.86 4.57 6.67
CA LEU A 72 -11.98 6.01 6.49
C LEU A 72 -12.54 6.72 7.72
N GLN A 73 -13.44 6.10 8.49
CA GLN A 73 -13.90 6.65 9.77
C GLN A 73 -12.77 6.80 10.77
N ILE A 74 -11.90 5.81 10.86
CA ILE A 74 -10.70 5.88 11.72
C ILE A 74 -9.77 6.98 11.23
N MET A 75 -9.51 7.08 9.91
CA MET A 75 -8.64 8.11 9.35
C MET A 75 -9.17 9.54 9.58
N VAL A 76 -10.49 9.73 9.51
CA VAL A 76 -11.12 11.02 9.86
C VAL A 76 -10.98 11.31 11.36
N ARG A 77 -11.26 10.34 12.22
CA ARG A 77 -11.10 10.47 13.67
C ARG A 77 -9.66 10.83 14.07
N ASP A 78 -8.69 10.21 13.40
CA ASP A 78 -7.27 10.41 13.68
C ASP A 78 -6.71 11.67 12.98
N GLY A 79 -7.57 12.46 12.31
CA GLY A 79 -7.20 13.73 11.67
C GLY A 79 -6.32 13.58 10.44
N LEU A 80 -6.30 12.41 9.78
CA LEU A 80 -5.48 12.15 8.59
C LEU A 80 -6.15 12.63 7.31
N ILE A 81 -7.48 12.56 7.25
CA ILE A 81 -8.28 13.00 6.12
C ILE A 81 -9.49 13.81 6.58
N VAL A 82 -9.99 14.63 5.68
CA VAL A 82 -11.31 15.27 5.80
C VAL A 82 -12.20 14.84 4.65
N ARG A 83 -13.51 14.89 4.87
CA ARG A 83 -14.53 14.62 3.86
C ARG A 83 -15.16 15.95 3.47
N GLU A 84 -14.89 16.42 2.27
CA GLU A 84 -15.42 17.68 1.78
C GLU A 84 -16.59 17.44 0.80
N PRO A 85 -17.68 18.22 0.89
CA PRO A 85 -18.75 18.16 -0.09
C PRO A 85 -18.23 18.63 -1.46
N VAL A 86 -18.79 18.07 -2.52
CA VAL A 86 -18.51 18.51 -3.88
C VAL A 86 -19.58 19.49 -4.31
N GLU A 87 -19.18 20.55 -5.01
CA GLU A 87 -20.12 21.51 -5.57
C GLU A 87 -21.12 20.83 -6.49
N GLY A 88 -22.42 21.10 -6.28
CA GLY A 88 -23.51 20.49 -7.04
C GLY A 88 -24.04 19.15 -6.51
N ASP A 89 -23.32 18.45 -5.62
CA ASP A 89 -23.82 17.23 -4.99
C ASP A 89 -23.37 17.08 -3.54
N ALA A 90 -24.22 17.48 -2.61
CA ALA A 90 -23.97 17.40 -1.17
C ALA A 90 -23.84 15.96 -0.64
N ARG A 91 -24.31 14.95 -1.38
CA ARG A 91 -24.22 13.53 -1.00
C ARG A 91 -22.83 12.97 -1.31
N LEU A 92 -22.15 13.54 -2.29
CA LEU A 92 -20.83 13.12 -2.70
C LEU A 92 -19.76 13.84 -1.86
N LYS A 93 -18.89 13.09 -1.22
CA LYS A 93 -17.81 13.61 -0.37
C LYS A 93 -16.46 13.21 -0.95
N ARG A 94 -15.65 14.19 -1.36
CA ARG A 94 -14.26 13.91 -1.72
C ARG A 94 -13.41 13.72 -0.46
N LEU A 95 -12.39 12.92 -0.58
CA LEU A 95 -11.41 12.65 0.46
C LEU A 95 -10.21 13.56 0.25
N VAL A 96 -9.82 14.30 1.28
CA VAL A 96 -8.71 15.25 1.20
C VAL A 96 -7.74 14.97 2.34
N LEU A 97 -6.45 14.91 2.01
CA LEU A 97 -5.38 14.77 3.00
C LEU A 97 -5.28 16.03 3.87
N THR A 98 -5.05 15.83 5.16
CA THR A 98 -4.72 16.93 6.06
C THR A 98 -3.22 17.22 6.05
N PRO A 99 -2.78 18.41 6.53
CA PRO A 99 -1.35 18.69 6.69
C PRO A 99 -0.60 17.64 7.52
N ILE A 100 -1.25 17.08 8.55
CA ILE A 100 -0.69 16.00 9.38
C ILE A 100 -0.43 14.75 8.55
N ALA A 101 -1.36 14.38 7.68
CA ALA A 101 -1.19 13.22 6.80
C ALA A 101 -0.06 13.42 5.79
N ILE A 102 0.08 14.62 5.24
CA ILE A 102 1.16 14.97 4.31
C ILE A 102 2.52 14.85 5.00
N GLU A 103 2.64 15.33 6.23
CA GLU A 103 3.86 15.21 7.02
C GLU A 103 4.20 13.74 7.32
N GLN A 104 3.20 12.93 7.69
CA GLN A 104 3.38 11.48 7.91
C GLN A 104 3.79 10.75 6.63
N LEU A 105 3.24 11.10 5.47
CA LEU A 105 3.63 10.55 4.17
C LEU A 105 5.09 10.87 3.84
N ALA A 106 5.51 12.10 4.04
CA ALA A 106 6.90 12.51 3.82
C ALA A 106 7.87 11.70 4.69
N GLN A 107 7.54 11.50 5.96
CA GLN A 107 8.34 10.67 6.86
C GLN A 107 8.36 9.20 6.40
N MET A 108 7.22 8.66 6.01
CA MET A 108 7.12 7.29 5.51
C MET A 108 7.95 7.08 4.23
N GLN A 109 7.97 8.04 3.32
CA GLN A 109 8.80 8.00 2.12
C GLN A 109 10.30 7.95 2.46
N GLN A 110 10.74 8.75 3.43
CA GLN A 110 12.13 8.73 3.91
C GLN A 110 12.49 7.37 4.51
N ASP A 111 11.61 6.78 5.31
CA ASP A 111 11.82 5.46 5.90
C ASP A 111 11.91 4.36 4.82
N ILE A 112 11.04 4.41 3.80
CA ILE A 112 11.09 3.50 2.65
C ILE A 112 12.41 3.64 1.92
N LEU A 113 12.85 4.86 1.60
CA LEU A 113 14.12 5.10 0.92
C LEU A 113 15.32 4.56 1.73
N ARG A 114 15.31 4.74 3.04
CA ARG A 114 16.34 4.22 3.94
C ARG A 114 16.40 2.68 3.90
N VAL A 115 15.23 2.04 3.93
CA VAL A 115 15.14 0.56 3.87
C VAL A 115 15.56 0.05 2.49
N GLU A 116 15.15 0.74 1.42
CA GLU A 116 15.55 0.41 0.04
C GLU A 116 17.06 0.47 -0.14
N GLN A 117 17.71 1.54 0.31
CA GLN A 117 19.17 1.67 0.29
C GLN A 117 19.86 0.56 1.06
N LYS A 118 19.33 0.18 2.22
CA LYS A 118 19.86 -0.92 3.03
C LYS A 118 19.68 -2.27 2.34
N ALA A 119 18.51 -2.51 1.77
CA ALA A 119 18.17 -3.76 1.11
C ALA A 119 18.99 -4.00 -0.18
N THR A 120 19.31 -2.91 -0.89
CA THR A 120 20.04 -2.97 -2.16
C THR A 120 21.55 -2.76 -2.02
N ALA A 121 22.05 -2.57 -0.81
CA ALA A 121 23.47 -2.36 -0.54
C ALA A 121 24.32 -3.51 -1.12
N GLY A 122 25.35 -3.16 -1.91
CA GLY A 122 26.24 -4.12 -2.57
C GLY A 122 25.68 -4.76 -3.86
N LEU A 123 24.46 -4.40 -4.28
CA LEU A 123 23.95 -4.78 -5.59
C LEU A 123 24.40 -3.75 -6.65
N THR A 124 24.97 -4.24 -7.76
CA THR A 124 25.22 -3.37 -8.93
C THR A 124 23.92 -3.05 -9.63
N GLY A 125 23.89 -1.96 -10.41
CA GLY A 125 22.68 -1.58 -11.17
C GLY A 125 22.16 -2.70 -12.10
N GLU A 126 23.08 -3.50 -12.68
CA GLU A 126 22.71 -4.65 -13.51
C GLU A 126 22.05 -5.78 -12.69
N LYS A 127 22.61 -6.09 -11.52
CA LYS A 127 22.01 -7.08 -10.60
C LYS A 127 20.66 -6.62 -10.09
N LEU A 128 20.52 -5.33 -9.79
CA LEU A 128 19.26 -4.74 -9.33
C LEU A 128 18.19 -4.83 -10.42
N LYS A 129 18.53 -4.47 -11.67
CA LYS A 129 17.64 -4.62 -12.83
C LYS A 129 17.18 -6.08 -13.01
N THR A 130 18.12 -7.02 -12.90
CA THR A 130 17.78 -8.46 -12.98
C THR A 130 16.84 -8.88 -11.85
N LEU A 131 17.07 -8.40 -10.64
CA LEU A 131 16.22 -8.69 -9.47
C LEU A 131 14.78 -8.22 -9.70
N TYR A 132 14.58 -6.99 -10.20
CA TYR A 132 13.25 -6.47 -10.52
C TYR A 132 12.53 -7.36 -11.55
N VAL A 133 13.19 -7.70 -12.66
CA VAL A 133 12.60 -8.57 -13.70
C VAL A 133 12.18 -9.93 -13.13
N LEU A 134 12.98 -10.52 -12.25
CA LEU A 134 12.67 -11.81 -11.64
C LEU A 134 11.51 -11.71 -10.64
N LEU A 135 11.45 -10.64 -9.85
CA LEU A 135 10.34 -10.40 -8.93
C LEU A 135 9.03 -10.15 -9.67
N ASP A 136 9.06 -9.35 -10.75
CA ASP A 136 7.89 -9.11 -11.60
C ASP A 136 7.36 -10.43 -12.19
N LYS A 137 8.26 -11.32 -12.62
CA LYS A 137 7.85 -12.64 -13.11
C LYS A 137 7.21 -13.51 -12.03
N VAL A 138 7.70 -13.44 -10.80
CA VAL A 138 7.07 -14.14 -9.66
C VAL A 138 5.69 -13.57 -9.36
N ILE A 139 5.52 -12.25 -9.40
CA ILE A 139 4.24 -11.57 -9.21
C ILE A 139 3.25 -11.99 -10.29
N GLU A 140 3.67 -11.94 -11.56
CA GLU A 140 2.85 -12.38 -12.70
C GLU A 140 2.36 -13.82 -12.53
N ASN A 141 3.25 -14.75 -12.16
CA ASN A 141 2.91 -16.15 -11.96
C ASN A 141 1.94 -16.40 -10.80
N LEU A 142 1.94 -15.53 -9.77
CA LEU A 142 1.08 -15.64 -8.60
C LEU A 142 -0.22 -14.84 -8.73
N THR A 143 -0.29 -13.93 -9.70
CA THR A 143 -1.51 -13.16 -9.96
C THR A 143 -2.52 -14.07 -10.65
N PRO A 144 -3.73 -14.29 -10.07
CA PRO A 144 -4.75 -15.09 -10.73
C PRO A 144 -5.03 -14.50 -12.11
N GLY A 145 -4.96 -15.32 -13.15
CA GLY A 145 -5.36 -14.93 -14.48
C GLY A 145 -6.79 -14.36 -14.43
N LYS A 146 -7.08 -13.35 -15.24
CA LYS A 146 -8.45 -12.97 -15.53
C LYS A 146 -9.09 -14.16 -16.26
N GLU A 147 -9.59 -15.13 -15.50
CA GLU A 147 -10.53 -16.09 -16.05
C GLU A 147 -11.71 -15.27 -16.55
N GLU A 148 -11.88 -15.25 -17.86
CA GLU A 148 -13.11 -14.80 -18.48
C GLU A 148 -14.24 -15.55 -17.79
N ARG A 149 -15.04 -14.82 -17.02
CA ARG A 149 -16.33 -15.35 -16.55
C ARG A 149 -17.18 -15.50 -17.78
N THR A 150 -17.10 -16.67 -18.40
CA THR A 150 -18.11 -17.13 -19.33
C THR A 150 -19.36 -17.29 -18.50
N ILE A 151 -20.26 -16.35 -18.65
CA ILE A 151 -21.62 -16.43 -18.10
C ILE A 151 -22.37 -17.34 -19.07
N ASP A 152 -22.66 -18.57 -18.64
CA ASP A 152 -23.76 -19.37 -19.20
C ASP A 152 -25.09 -18.92 -18.56
#